data_26818088891c49f79ec1097424eef1d0
#
_entry.id   26818088891c49f79ec1097424eef1d0
#
_cell.length_a   1.000
_cell.length_b   1.000
_cell.length_c   1.000
_cell.angle_alpha   90.00
_cell.angle_beta   90.00
_cell.angle_gamma   90.00
#
_symmetry.space_group_name_H-M   'P 1'
#
loop_
_entity.id
_entity.type
_entity.pdbx_description
1 polymer ?
#
loop_
_entity_poly.entity_id
_entity_poly.type
_entity_poly.pdbx_seq_one_letter_code
_entity_poly.pdbx_strand_id
1 'polypeptide(L)'
;MRQLVCTDCLSDACLRNRAVDNDVGDCDYCDQALPAMDMEELVEMCDSVIYEYFRPIEQPSAVIHHSYPPVGDSLYDVLNRILNADHKLLSDIHERLLGLWDDRDDDDPYFVEETEVSSEMAQGWRRMEYSLQFESRLSNPMVGTMLSMAFDGIEALRSEDNRSAILVAGRGHKISSFQRGRVFQDDESMIAALKHPERHLGPVPKGKGSHGRMNAKGISVFYGATDDHTAIAEVRPPVGSMVVTARFEVIRPLRLLNLNDLASMRPHRELSYFNPERKSLSQRCAFLKRLQRQLTMPVMPDWSESGYL
;
A
#
# COMPACT_ATOMS: atom_id res chain seq x y z
N MET A 1 25.17 35.75 10.68
CA MET A 1 24.44 36.43 9.58
C MET A 1 23.31 35.52 9.22
N ARG A 2 22.09 35.99 9.03
CA ARG A 2 20.95 35.17 8.63
C ARG A 2 21.14 34.77 7.18
N GLN A 3 21.16 33.48 6.88
CA GLN A 3 21.34 32.96 5.52
C GLN A 3 19.98 32.61 4.92
N LEU A 4 19.71 33.06 3.70
CA LEU A 4 18.41 32.98 3.05
C LEU A 4 18.44 32.09 1.80
N VAL A 5 17.41 31.29 1.61
CA VAL A 5 17.18 30.45 0.44
C VAL A 5 15.88 30.87 -0.24
N CYS A 6 15.95 31.37 -1.46
CA CYS A 6 14.78 31.87 -2.17
C CYS A 6 13.92 30.75 -2.78
N THR A 7 12.69 31.11 -3.18
CA THR A 7 11.73 30.22 -3.81
C THR A 7 12.25 29.51 -5.06
N ASP A 8 13.15 30.14 -5.84
CA ASP A 8 13.72 29.53 -7.06
C ASP A 8 14.79 28.47 -6.75
N CYS A 9 15.49 28.59 -5.60
CA CYS A 9 16.47 27.60 -5.14
C CYS A 9 15.79 26.41 -4.42
N LEU A 10 14.52 26.52 -4.04
CA LEU A 10 13.73 25.45 -3.45
C LEU A 10 13.00 24.67 -4.56
N SER A 11 13.49 23.50 -4.94
CA SER A 11 12.85 22.64 -5.95
C SER A 11 11.56 22.00 -5.46
N ASP A 12 11.45 21.77 -4.15
CA ASP A 12 10.27 21.16 -3.55
C ASP A 12 9.07 22.13 -3.49
N ALA A 13 7.90 21.67 -3.98
CA ALA A 13 6.71 22.51 -4.08
C ALA A 13 6.14 22.94 -2.71
N CYS A 14 6.24 22.08 -1.69
CA CYS A 14 5.73 22.40 -0.34
C CYS A 14 6.61 23.46 0.33
N LEU A 15 7.94 23.33 0.20
CA LEU A 15 8.89 24.31 0.71
C LEU A 15 8.74 25.65 0.00
N ARG A 16 8.59 25.62 -1.33
CA ARG A 16 8.38 26.82 -2.15
C ARG A 16 7.10 27.54 -1.76
N ASN A 17 5.99 26.82 -1.62
CA ASN A 17 4.73 27.42 -1.20
C ASN A 17 4.81 28.02 0.20
N ARG A 18 5.58 27.43 1.10
CA ARG A 18 5.80 27.98 2.46
C ARG A 18 6.67 29.25 2.42
N ALA A 19 7.66 29.28 1.53
CA ALA A 19 8.53 30.44 1.38
C ALA A 19 7.88 31.63 0.66
N VAL A 20 6.85 31.41 -0.18
CA VAL A 20 6.16 32.47 -0.97
C VAL A 20 5.54 33.55 -0.10
N ASP A 21 5.07 33.21 1.10
CA ASP A 21 4.44 34.16 2.04
C ASP A 21 5.47 34.90 2.93
N ASN A 22 6.76 34.59 2.79
CA ASN A 22 7.83 35.24 3.54
C ASN A 22 8.27 36.56 2.90
N ASP A 23 9.04 37.33 3.62
CA ASP A 23 9.64 38.58 3.13
C ASP A 23 10.63 38.29 1.99
N VAL A 24 10.72 39.27 1.08
CA VAL A 24 11.73 39.29 0.01
C VAL A 24 13.10 39.56 0.60
N GLY A 25 14.08 38.73 0.30
CA GLY A 25 15.45 38.87 0.73
C GLY A 25 16.46 38.44 -0.33
N ASP A 26 17.71 38.87 -0.18
CA ASP A 26 18.80 38.47 -1.07
C ASP A 26 19.17 37.02 -0.80
N CYS A 27 19.09 36.17 -1.84
CA CYS A 27 19.40 34.77 -1.74
C CYS A 27 20.90 34.48 -1.70
N ASP A 28 21.38 33.72 -0.74
CA ASP A 28 22.81 33.36 -0.64
C ASP A 28 23.27 32.32 -1.68
N TYR A 29 22.36 31.81 -2.52
CA TYR A 29 22.62 30.74 -3.48
C TYR A 29 22.48 31.13 -4.95
N CYS A 30 21.73 32.18 -5.28
CA CYS A 30 21.53 32.62 -6.68
C CYS A 30 21.54 34.12 -6.90
N ASP A 31 21.90 34.93 -5.91
CA ASP A 31 22.00 36.39 -5.94
C ASP A 31 20.68 37.11 -6.37
N GLN A 32 19.52 36.43 -6.26
CA GLN A 32 18.21 37.02 -6.59
C GLN A 32 17.52 37.46 -5.30
N ALA A 33 16.78 38.60 -5.40
CA ALA A 33 15.92 39.08 -4.34
C ALA A 33 14.49 38.59 -4.57
N LEU A 34 14.12 37.51 -3.88
CA LEU A 34 12.82 36.85 -3.95
C LEU A 34 12.31 36.49 -2.52
N PRO A 35 11.03 36.14 -2.38
CA PRO A 35 10.56 35.55 -1.12
C PRO A 35 11.46 34.38 -0.72
N ALA A 36 11.93 34.39 0.51
CA ALA A 36 12.97 33.47 0.93
C ALA A 36 12.68 32.87 2.31
N MET A 37 13.18 31.65 2.52
CA MET A 37 13.13 30.93 3.77
C MET A 37 14.48 31.06 4.49
N ASP A 38 14.44 31.12 5.81
CA ASP A 38 15.65 31.08 6.64
C ASP A 38 16.30 29.69 6.55
N MET A 39 17.62 29.65 6.43
CA MET A 39 18.38 28.41 6.38
C MET A 39 18.16 27.55 7.63
N GLU A 40 18.08 28.15 8.82
CA GLU A 40 17.86 27.41 10.06
C GLU A 40 16.48 26.73 10.06
N GLU A 41 15.43 27.43 9.56
CA GLU A 41 14.10 26.84 9.40
C GLU A 41 14.13 25.66 8.42
N LEU A 42 14.84 25.79 7.30
CA LEU A 42 14.97 24.72 6.30
C LEU A 42 15.70 23.50 6.91
N VAL A 43 16.76 23.71 7.68
CA VAL A 43 17.51 22.65 8.36
C VAL A 43 16.64 21.93 9.38
N GLU A 44 15.87 22.66 10.20
CA GLU A 44 14.93 22.07 11.16
C GLU A 44 13.85 21.21 10.47
N MET A 45 13.36 21.69 9.31
CA MET A 45 12.40 20.91 8.51
C MET A 45 13.02 19.64 7.95
N CYS A 46 14.27 19.71 7.45
CA CYS A 46 15.00 18.53 6.97
C CYS A 46 15.26 17.53 8.09
N ASP A 47 15.71 18.00 9.26
CA ASP A 47 15.90 17.16 10.46
C ASP A 47 14.61 16.41 10.84
N SER A 48 13.49 17.14 10.88
CA SER A 48 12.18 16.57 11.19
C SER A 48 11.77 15.50 10.18
N VAL A 49 12.00 15.73 8.87
CA VAL A 49 11.72 14.75 7.81
C VAL A 49 12.63 13.54 7.93
N ILE A 50 13.91 13.74 8.18
CA ILE A 50 14.86 12.63 8.34
C ILE A 50 14.45 11.77 9.53
N TYR A 51 14.18 12.38 10.67
CA TYR A 51 13.72 11.68 11.87
C TYR A 51 12.42 10.92 11.65
N GLU A 52 11.52 11.43 10.82
CA GLU A 52 10.19 10.85 10.58
C GLU A 52 10.18 9.70 9.59
N TYR A 53 11.05 9.75 8.56
CA TYR A 53 11.00 8.81 7.43
C TYR A 53 12.23 7.93 7.29
N PHE A 54 13.32 8.25 7.97
CA PHE A 54 14.56 7.54 7.78
C PHE A 54 15.13 7.07 9.13
N ARG A 55 15.53 5.82 9.18
CA ARG A 55 16.18 5.25 10.35
C ARG A 55 17.68 5.14 10.13
N PRO A 56 18.52 5.67 11.03
CA PRO A 56 19.96 5.46 10.97
C PRO A 56 20.29 3.98 11.16
N ILE A 57 21.29 3.51 10.42
CA ILE A 57 21.78 2.14 10.52
C ILE A 57 23.26 2.15 10.89
N GLU A 58 23.63 1.28 11.82
CA GLU A 58 25.01 1.02 12.14
C GLU A 58 25.67 0.29 10.97
N GLN A 59 26.77 0.84 10.46
CA GLN A 59 27.54 0.18 9.44
C GLN A 59 28.32 -0.98 10.07
N PRO A 60 28.49 -2.11 9.35
CA PRO A 60 29.41 -3.16 9.79
C PRO A 60 30.82 -2.58 9.95
N SER A 61 31.61 -3.09 10.91
CA SER A 61 32.96 -2.60 11.19
C SER A 61 33.82 -2.46 9.91
N ALA A 62 34.75 -1.51 9.90
CA ALA A 62 35.62 -1.15 8.77
C ALA A 62 36.30 -2.34 8.06
N VAL A 63 36.51 -3.46 8.76
CA VAL A 63 37.04 -4.70 8.21
C VAL A 63 36.11 -5.35 7.18
N ILE A 64 34.82 -5.16 7.34
CA ILE A 64 33.78 -5.70 6.42
C ILE A 64 33.53 -4.73 5.27
N HIS A 65 33.71 -3.43 5.46
CA HIS A 65 33.55 -2.39 4.43
C HIS A 65 34.40 -2.59 3.17
N HIS A 66 35.57 -3.19 3.28
CA HIS A 66 36.41 -3.46 2.10
C HIS A 66 35.85 -4.53 1.16
N SER A 67 34.84 -5.31 1.60
CA SER A 67 34.30 -6.42 0.83
C SER A 67 32.86 -6.19 0.35
N TYR A 68 32.13 -5.25 0.94
CA TYR A 68 30.73 -4.97 0.60
C TYR A 68 30.45 -3.46 0.61
N PRO A 69 29.65 -2.95 -0.34
CA PRO A 69 29.22 -1.55 -0.31
C PRO A 69 28.40 -1.28 0.96
N PRO A 70 28.43 -0.03 1.48
CA PRO A 70 27.61 0.35 2.61
C PRO A 70 26.13 0.09 2.33
N VAL A 71 25.40 -0.33 3.35
CA VAL A 71 23.96 -0.57 3.26
C VAL A 71 23.23 0.75 3.55
N GLY A 72 22.24 1.10 2.73
CA GLY A 72 21.46 2.32 2.87
C GLY A 72 22.05 3.51 2.10
N ASP A 73 21.44 4.67 2.31
CA ASP A 73 21.80 5.93 1.66
C ASP A 73 22.60 6.80 2.62
N SER A 74 23.60 7.52 2.14
CA SER A 74 24.31 8.55 2.92
C SER A 74 23.37 9.69 3.27
N LEU A 75 23.71 10.50 4.29
CA LEU A 75 22.95 11.70 4.60
C LEU A 75 22.80 12.63 3.39
N TYR A 76 23.87 12.76 2.59
CA TYR A 76 23.82 13.57 1.37
C TYR A 76 22.83 13.02 0.34
N ASP A 77 22.78 11.69 0.13
CA ASP A 77 21.82 11.05 -0.79
C ASP A 77 20.38 11.22 -0.31
N VAL A 78 20.16 11.12 1.00
CA VAL A 78 18.85 11.39 1.63
C VAL A 78 18.43 12.84 1.38
N LEU A 79 19.32 13.81 1.65
CA LEU A 79 19.04 15.24 1.39
C LEU A 79 18.75 15.52 -0.08
N ASN A 80 19.53 14.94 -0.98
CA ASN A 80 19.28 15.06 -2.42
C ASN A 80 17.92 14.47 -2.82
N ARG A 81 17.52 13.36 -2.22
CA ARG A 81 16.20 12.72 -2.45
C ARG A 81 15.03 13.58 -1.98
N ILE A 82 15.13 14.21 -0.80
CA ILE A 82 14.02 14.98 -0.21
C ILE A 82 13.92 16.40 -0.78
N LEU A 83 15.05 17.01 -1.15
CA LEU A 83 15.12 18.42 -1.59
C LEU A 83 15.28 18.57 -3.11
N ASN A 84 16.00 17.66 -3.76
CA ASN A 84 16.43 17.75 -5.16
C ASN A 84 17.01 19.15 -5.50
N ALA A 85 17.92 19.64 -4.67
CA ALA A 85 18.46 21.00 -4.74
C ALA A 85 19.89 21.03 -5.30
N ASP A 86 20.42 22.24 -5.50
CA ASP A 86 21.81 22.45 -5.93
C ASP A 86 22.81 21.92 -4.91
N HIS A 87 23.96 21.46 -5.39
CA HIS A 87 25.02 20.87 -4.56
C HIS A 87 25.49 21.79 -3.42
N LYS A 88 25.62 23.10 -3.65
CA LYS A 88 26.05 24.05 -2.61
C LYS A 88 25.05 24.10 -1.47
N LEU A 89 23.75 24.20 -1.79
CA LEU A 89 22.67 24.20 -0.81
C LEU A 89 22.63 22.87 -0.03
N LEU A 90 22.74 21.73 -0.72
CA LEU A 90 22.77 20.42 -0.08
C LEU A 90 23.95 20.26 0.87
N SER A 91 25.15 20.73 0.49
CA SER A 91 26.35 20.64 1.32
C SER A 91 26.25 21.50 2.58
N ASP A 92 25.70 22.73 2.46
CA ASP A 92 25.50 23.61 3.62
C ASP A 92 24.49 23.04 4.62
N ILE A 93 23.40 22.43 4.13
CA ILE A 93 22.40 21.75 4.98
C ILE A 93 23.03 20.52 5.64
N HIS A 94 23.78 19.73 4.90
CA HIS A 94 24.48 18.55 5.40
C HIS A 94 25.42 18.88 6.56
N GLU A 95 26.28 19.89 6.38
CA GLU A 95 27.22 20.34 7.41
C GLU A 95 26.49 20.81 8.68
N ARG A 96 25.38 21.54 8.53
CA ARG A 96 24.59 22.03 9.66
C ARG A 96 23.89 20.90 10.40
N LEU A 97 23.33 19.93 9.70
CA LEU A 97 22.70 18.75 10.32
C LEU A 97 23.70 17.92 11.10
N LEU A 98 24.91 17.69 10.56
CA LEU A 98 25.98 17.00 11.29
C LEU A 98 26.37 17.78 12.55
N GLY A 99 26.46 19.12 12.46
CA GLY A 99 26.70 19.99 13.62
C GLY A 99 25.60 19.98 14.67
N LEU A 100 24.34 19.75 14.31
CA LEU A 100 23.22 19.59 15.24
C LEU A 100 23.25 18.23 15.97
N TRP A 101 23.82 17.20 15.32
CA TRP A 101 23.86 15.84 15.86
C TRP A 101 25.17 15.51 16.58
N ASP A 102 25.78 16.48 17.23
CA ASP A 102 27.14 16.59 17.80
C ASP A 102 27.62 15.43 18.73
N ASP A 103 26.81 14.40 18.92
CA ASP A 103 27.10 13.23 19.78
C ASP A 103 27.52 11.97 18.98
N ARG A 104 27.93 12.09 17.72
CA ARG A 104 28.18 10.93 16.85
C ARG A 104 29.64 10.84 16.43
N ASP A 105 30.10 9.58 16.35
CA ASP A 105 31.40 9.20 15.78
C ASP A 105 31.66 9.86 14.42
N ASP A 106 32.93 10.08 14.08
CA ASP A 106 33.46 10.81 12.90
C ASP A 106 32.95 10.33 11.52
N ASP A 107 32.10 9.30 11.44
CA ASP A 107 31.59 8.75 10.19
C ASP A 107 30.18 9.29 9.85
N ASP A 108 29.98 9.72 8.61
CA ASP A 108 28.67 10.11 8.06
C ASP A 108 27.63 9.00 8.30
N PRO A 109 26.46 9.30 8.88
CA PRO A 109 25.44 8.30 9.13
C PRO A 109 24.79 7.83 7.81
N TYR A 110 24.52 6.54 7.74
CA TYR A 110 23.73 5.93 6.67
C TYR A 110 22.31 5.66 7.14
N PHE A 111 21.36 5.75 6.21
CA PHE A 111 19.94 5.68 6.50
C PHE A 111 19.23 4.69 5.60
N VAL A 112 18.16 4.10 6.12
CA VAL A 112 17.16 3.38 5.33
C VAL A 112 15.82 4.06 5.51
N GLU A 113 15.08 4.21 4.40
CA GLU A 113 13.73 4.75 4.46
C GLU A 113 12.81 3.78 5.19
N GLU A 114 12.21 4.25 6.28
CA GLU A 114 11.34 3.45 7.12
C GLU A 114 9.91 3.49 6.59
N THR A 115 9.47 2.38 6.02
CA THR A 115 8.07 2.15 5.65
C THR A 115 7.35 1.39 6.75
N GLU A 116 7.42 1.87 7.99
CA GLU A 116 6.69 1.20 9.05
C GLU A 116 5.17 1.34 8.87
N VAL A 117 4.51 0.19 8.98
CA VAL A 117 3.06 0.15 9.19
C VAL A 117 2.77 0.91 10.47
N SER A 118 2.07 2.02 10.39
CA SER A 118 1.59 2.72 11.59
C SER A 118 1.08 1.70 12.58
N SER A 119 1.69 1.70 13.74
CA SER A 119 1.25 0.84 14.83
C SER A 119 -0.25 1.05 15.12
N GLU A 120 -0.77 2.25 14.92
CA GLU A 120 -2.16 2.63 15.14
C GLU A 120 -3.14 1.96 14.17
N MET A 121 -2.87 2.01 12.85
CA MET A 121 -3.75 1.37 11.85
C MET A 121 -3.72 -0.16 12.00
N ALA A 122 -2.55 -0.74 12.21
CA ALA A 122 -2.40 -2.17 12.46
C ALA A 122 -3.00 -2.62 13.80
N GLN A 123 -2.92 -1.78 14.83
CA GLN A 123 -3.57 -2.02 16.12
C GLN A 123 -5.08 -1.88 16.02
N GLY A 124 -5.58 -0.84 15.35
CA GLY A 124 -7.01 -0.63 15.10
C GLY A 124 -7.62 -1.82 14.34
N TRP A 125 -6.91 -2.30 13.31
CA TRP A 125 -7.34 -3.48 12.55
C TRP A 125 -7.40 -4.74 13.42
N ARG A 126 -6.35 -5.05 14.18
CA ARG A 126 -6.36 -6.19 15.11
C ARG A 126 -7.46 -6.10 16.17
N ARG A 127 -7.71 -4.88 16.67
CA ARG A 127 -8.81 -4.67 17.63
C ARG A 127 -10.17 -4.90 16.97
N MET A 128 -10.35 -4.48 15.72
CA MET A 128 -11.55 -4.76 14.92
C MET A 128 -11.74 -6.27 14.71
N GLU A 129 -10.69 -7.00 14.32
CA GLU A 129 -10.72 -8.47 14.16
C GLU A 129 -11.11 -9.14 15.47
N TYR A 130 -10.49 -8.77 16.57
CA TYR A 130 -10.83 -9.30 17.90
C TYR A 130 -12.29 -9.02 18.27
N SER A 131 -12.75 -7.80 18.05
CA SER A 131 -14.13 -7.41 18.34
C SER A 131 -15.14 -8.18 17.49
N LEU A 132 -14.84 -8.40 16.21
CA LEU A 132 -15.67 -9.24 15.32
C LEU A 132 -15.71 -10.71 15.76
N GLN A 133 -14.60 -11.24 16.28
CA GLN A 133 -14.53 -12.63 16.73
C GLN A 133 -15.23 -12.86 18.07
N PHE A 134 -15.03 -11.98 19.04
CA PHE A 134 -15.32 -12.25 20.44
C PHE A 134 -16.37 -11.34 21.08
N GLU A 135 -16.68 -10.17 20.49
CA GLU A 135 -17.57 -9.19 21.11
C GLU A 135 -18.88 -8.99 20.33
N SER A 136 -18.82 -8.40 19.14
CA SER A 136 -20.03 -8.06 18.37
C SER A 136 -19.81 -8.13 16.87
N ARG A 137 -20.57 -9.01 16.21
CA ARG A 137 -20.58 -9.16 14.73
C ARG A 137 -21.63 -8.30 14.04
N LEU A 138 -22.77 -8.07 14.69
CA LEU A 138 -23.92 -7.44 14.04
C LEU A 138 -23.92 -5.92 14.11
N SER A 139 -23.32 -5.35 15.13
CA SER A 139 -23.22 -3.89 15.33
C SER A 139 -21.83 -3.52 15.81
N ASN A 140 -20.90 -3.40 14.86
CA ASN A 140 -19.52 -3.05 15.15
C ASN A 140 -19.14 -1.78 14.37
N PRO A 141 -19.21 -0.60 15.02
CA PRO A 141 -18.91 0.67 14.36
C PRO A 141 -17.45 0.78 13.89
N MET A 142 -16.54 0.03 14.55
CA MET A 142 -15.13 0.03 14.21
C MET A 142 -14.86 -0.53 12.81
N VAL A 143 -15.70 -1.45 12.32
CA VAL A 143 -15.55 -2.03 10.98
C VAL A 143 -15.67 -0.94 9.91
N GLY A 144 -16.72 -0.10 9.98
CA GLY A 144 -16.89 1.00 9.05
C GLY A 144 -15.69 1.94 9.04
N THR A 145 -15.24 2.35 10.22
CA THR A 145 -14.08 3.24 10.38
C THR A 145 -12.80 2.63 9.79
N MET A 146 -12.49 1.37 10.12
CA MET A 146 -11.28 0.71 9.62
C MET A 146 -11.31 0.48 8.11
N LEU A 147 -12.47 0.11 7.56
CA LEU A 147 -12.63 -0.04 6.11
C LEU A 147 -12.51 1.31 5.39
N SER A 148 -13.10 2.39 5.92
CA SER A 148 -12.92 3.74 5.37
C SER A 148 -11.46 4.16 5.40
N MET A 149 -10.77 4.02 6.53
CA MET A 149 -9.34 4.34 6.62
C MET A 149 -8.49 3.56 5.62
N ALA A 150 -8.83 2.29 5.34
CA ALA A 150 -8.09 1.45 4.41
C ALA A 150 -8.43 1.75 2.95
N PHE A 151 -9.69 1.98 2.61
CA PHE A 151 -10.17 1.90 1.23
C PHE A 151 -10.78 3.19 0.67
N ASP A 152 -11.11 4.22 1.47
CA ASP A 152 -11.64 5.47 0.91
C ASP A 152 -10.60 6.16 0.02
N GLY A 153 -11.01 6.53 -1.19
CA GLY A 153 -10.12 7.13 -2.19
C GLY A 153 -9.01 6.21 -2.71
N ILE A 154 -9.14 4.87 -2.56
CA ILE A 154 -8.13 3.91 -3.04
C ILE A 154 -7.92 3.99 -4.55
N GLU A 155 -8.89 4.46 -5.31
CA GLU A 155 -8.79 4.71 -6.75
C GLU A 155 -7.78 5.80 -7.12
N ALA A 156 -7.42 6.68 -6.18
CA ALA A 156 -6.40 7.70 -6.39
C ALA A 156 -4.97 7.15 -6.17
N LEU A 157 -4.82 6.06 -5.42
CA LEU A 157 -3.53 5.43 -5.22
C LEU A 157 -3.03 4.78 -6.52
N ARG A 158 -1.70 4.76 -6.68
CA ARG A 158 -1.04 4.14 -7.83
C ARG A 158 0.05 3.18 -7.36
N SER A 159 0.24 2.10 -8.12
CA SER A 159 1.38 1.21 -7.97
C SER A 159 2.66 1.86 -8.52
N GLU A 160 3.80 1.24 -8.29
CA GLU A 160 5.09 1.63 -8.90
C GLU A 160 5.01 1.74 -10.43
N ASP A 161 4.20 0.88 -11.07
CA ASP A 161 3.95 0.88 -12.52
C ASP A 161 2.78 1.80 -12.92
N ASN A 162 2.37 2.73 -12.07
CA ASN A 162 1.24 3.65 -12.29
C ASN A 162 -0.12 2.96 -12.51
N ARG A 163 -0.31 1.74 -12.00
CA ARG A 163 -1.59 1.01 -12.09
C ARG A 163 -2.50 1.35 -10.92
N SER A 164 -3.81 1.36 -11.16
CA SER A 164 -4.83 1.50 -10.12
C SER A 164 -5.09 0.15 -9.44
N ALA A 165 -5.32 0.17 -8.12
CA ALA A 165 -5.83 -1.00 -7.40
C ALA A 165 -7.27 -1.37 -7.82
N ILE A 166 -7.98 -0.48 -8.51
CA ILE A 166 -9.33 -0.73 -9.00
C ILE A 166 -9.29 -1.04 -10.49
N LEU A 167 -9.78 -2.23 -10.84
CA LEU A 167 -10.01 -2.67 -12.21
C LEU A 167 -11.51 -2.58 -12.53
N VAL A 168 -11.82 -2.33 -13.79
CA VAL A 168 -13.21 -2.40 -14.26
C VAL A 168 -13.39 -3.66 -15.08
N ALA A 169 -14.38 -4.48 -14.70
CA ALA A 169 -14.84 -5.62 -15.48
C ALA A 169 -16.20 -5.30 -16.13
N GLY A 170 -16.39 -5.75 -17.36
CA GLY A 170 -17.62 -5.51 -18.11
C GLY A 170 -17.43 -5.60 -19.60
N ARG A 171 -18.50 -5.36 -20.34
CA ARG A 171 -18.45 -5.37 -21.80
C ARG A 171 -17.46 -4.34 -22.34
N GLY A 172 -16.55 -4.77 -23.20
CA GLY A 172 -15.50 -3.90 -23.74
C GLY A 172 -14.27 -3.72 -22.85
N HIS A 173 -14.25 -4.30 -21.65
CA HIS A 173 -13.08 -4.33 -20.77
C HIS A 173 -12.29 -5.62 -20.93
N LYS A 174 -11.02 -5.62 -20.44
CA LYS A 174 -10.14 -6.79 -20.47
C LYS A 174 -10.76 -8.00 -19.77
N ILE A 175 -11.50 -7.77 -18.69
CA ILE A 175 -12.29 -8.79 -17.98
C ILE A 175 -13.75 -8.56 -18.33
N SER A 176 -14.32 -9.40 -19.19
CA SER A 176 -15.73 -9.31 -19.61
C SER A 176 -16.58 -10.49 -19.13
N SER A 177 -15.94 -11.55 -18.65
CA SER A 177 -16.60 -12.75 -18.15
C SER A 177 -15.75 -13.46 -17.10
N PHE A 178 -16.40 -14.34 -16.35
CA PHE A 178 -15.76 -15.25 -15.40
C PHE A 178 -16.18 -16.68 -15.69
N GLN A 179 -15.28 -17.64 -15.42
CA GLN A 179 -15.54 -19.06 -15.46
C GLN A 179 -15.82 -19.56 -14.04
N ARG A 180 -16.78 -20.43 -13.89
CA ARG A 180 -17.07 -21.10 -12.63
C ARG A 180 -17.21 -22.58 -12.81
N GLY A 181 -16.50 -23.35 -11.99
CA GLY A 181 -16.57 -24.79 -11.94
C GLY A 181 -17.47 -25.29 -10.79
N ARG A 182 -18.05 -26.47 -10.98
CA ARG A 182 -18.73 -27.24 -9.93
C ARG A 182 -18.49 -28.72 -10.11
N VAL A 183 -18.25 -29.41 -9.00
CA VAL A 183 -18.03 -30.87 -8.97
C VAL A 183 -19.36 -31.60 -8.86
N PHE A 184 -19.50 -32.68 -9.61
CA PHE A 184 -20.63 -33.61 -9.59
C PHE A 184 -20.11 -35.02 -9.39
N GLN A 185 -20.85 -35.85 -8.63
CA GLN A 185 -20.47 -37.22 -8.34
C GLN A 185 -21.36 -38.24 -9.02
N ASP A 186 -22.45 -37.81 -9.65
CA ASP A 186 -23.38 -38.62 -10.40
C ASP A 186 -23.80 -37.96 -11.71
N ASP A 187 -24.13 -38.80 -12.69
CA ASP A 187 -24.48 -38.36 -14.05
C ASP A 187 -25.82 -37.60 -14.08
N GLU A 188 -26.78 -37.93 -13.23
CA GLU A 188 -28.09 -37.29 -13.20
C GLU A 188 -27.99 -35.83 -12.83
N SER A 189 -27.28 -35.54 -11.75
CA SER A 189 -27.03 -34.16 -11.29
C SER A 189 -26.16 -33.36 -12.26
N MET A 190 -25.19 -34.00 -12.93
CA MET A 190 -24.39 -33.35 -13.95
C MET A 190 -25.24 -33.00 -15.19
N ILE A 191 -26.07 -33.93 -15.68
CA ILE A 191 -26.97 -33.70 -16.79
C ILE A 191 -27.99 -32.58 -16.48
N ALA A 192 -28.52 -32.56 -15.26
CA ALA A 192 -29.40 -31.48 -14.79
C ALA A 192 -28.68 -30.13 -14.83
N ALA A 193 -27.40 -30.09 -14.43
CA ALA A 193 -26.59 -28.87 -14.46
C ALA A 193 -26.29 -28.39 -15.87
N LEU A 194 -26.06 -29.31 -16.81
CA LEU A 194 -25.87 -28.98 -18.23
C LEU A 194 -27.13 -28.44 -18.90
N LYS A 195 -28.31 -28.92 -18.46
CA LYS A 195 -29.61 -28.44 -18.97
C LYS A 195 -30.01 -27.08 -18.40
N HIS A 196 -29.64 -26.83 -17.15
CA HIS A 196 -30.01 -25.62 -16.42
C HIS A 196 -28.80 -25.01 -15.65
N PRO A 197 -27.76 -24.53 -16.38
CA PRO A 197 -26.54 -24.04 -15.78
C PRO A 197 -26.77 -22.84 -14.83
N GLU A 198 -27.75 -21.98 -15.13
CA GLU A 198 -28.11 -20.84 -14.28
C GLU A 198 -28.56 -21.25 -12.87
N ARG A 199 -29.15 -22.43 -12.72
CA ARG A 199 -29.61 -22.96 -11.41
C ARG A 199 -28.53 -23.70 -10.66
N HIS A 200 -27.71 -24.44 -11.38
CA HIS A 200 -26.73 -25.35 -10.79
C HIS A 200 -25.32 -24.77 -10.65
N LEU A 201 -24.94 -23.85 -11.51
CA LEU A 201 -23.62 -23.20 -11.49
C LEU A 201 -23.67 -21.75 -10.99
N GLY A 202 -24.87 -21.16 -10.89
CA GLY A 202 -25.05 -19.84 -10.31
C GLY A 202 -24.69 -19.74 -8.82
N PRO A 203 -24.78 -18.55 -8.20
CA PRO A 203 -24.57 -18.38 -6.77
C PRO A 203 -25.50 -19.27 -5.96
N VAL A 204 -25.00 -19.84 -4.89
CA VAL A 204 -25.81 -20.67 -3.99
C VAL A 204 -26.93 -19.83 -3.39
N PRO A 205 -28.19 -20.32 -3.29
CA PRO A 205 -29.29 -19.59 -2.68
C PRO A 205 -28.95 -19.10 -1.27
N LYS A 206 -29.51 -17.95 -0.86
CA LYS A 206 -29.34 -17.39 0.48
C LYS A 206 -29.64 -18.44 1.55
N GLY A 207 -28.81 -18.50 2.56
CA GLY A 207 -28.94 -19.45 3.69
C GLY A 207 -28.34 -20.84 3.42
N LYS A 208 -28.00 -21.19 2.18
CA LYS A 208 -27.44 -22.51 1.81
C LYS A 208 -25.95 -22.48 1.49
N GLY A 209 -25.28 -21.32 1.54
CA GLY A 209 -23.86 -21.20 1.30
C GLY A 209 -23.04 -21.91 2.38
N SER A 210 -22.09 -22.77 1.98
CA SER A 210 -21.03 -23.21 2.88
C SER A 210 -20.11 -22.05 3.22
N HIS A 211 -19.39 -22.14 4.33
CA HIS A 211 -18.31 -21.18 4.60
C HIS A 211 -17.24 -21.28 3.50
N GLY A 212 -16.65 -20.18 3.18
CA GLY A 212 -15.57 -20.07 2.21
C GLY A 212 -14.62 -18.97 2.64
N ARG A 213 -13.52 -18.82 1.90
CA ARG A 213 -12.46 -17.85 2.22
C ARG A 213 -12.95 -16.42 2.40
N MET A 214 -13.99 -16.02 1.66
CA MET A 214 -14.50 -14.65 1.66
C MET A 214 -15.97 -14.56 2.11
N ASN A 215 -16.50 -15.61 2.75
CA ASN A 215 -17.87 -15.60 3.24
C ASN A 215 -18.09 -16.53 4.43
N ALA A 216 -18.87 -16.08 5.39
CA ALA A 216 -19.38 -16.90 6.46
C ALA A 216 -20.47 -17.87 5.95
N LYS A 217 -20.75 -18.94 6.72
CA LYS A 217 -21.82 -19.90 6.43
C LYS A 217 -23.16 -19.17 6.26
N GLY A 218 -23.90 -19.52 5.22
CA GLY A 218 -25.20 -18.94 4.89
C GLY A 218 -25.13 -17.71 3.96
N ILE A 219 -23.96 -17.10 3.82
CA ILE A 219 -23.76 -15.97 2.90
C ILE A 219 -23.47 -16.49 1.49
N SER A 220 -24.26 -16.04 0.54
CA SER A 220 -24.08 -16.38 -0.88
C SER A 220 -23.06 -15.50 -1.53
N VAL A 221 -21.95 -16.09 -2.02
CA VAL A 221 -20.90 -15.42 -2.78
C VAL A 221 -20.67 -16.15 -4.10
N PHE A 222 -20.39 -15.40 -5.14
CA PHE A 222 -19.99 -15.93 -6.44
C PHE A 222 -18.46 -16.02 -6.48
N TYR A 223 -17.94 -17.25 -6.49
CA TYR A 223 -16.55 -17.54 -6.79
C TYR A 223 -16.41 -17.86 -8.26
N GLY A 224 -15.49 -17.21 -8.94
CA GLY A 224 -15.21 -17.40 -10.35
C GLY A 224 -13.76 -17.08 -10.68
N ALA A 225 -13.28 -17.63 -11.77
CA ALA A 225 -11.93 -17.41 -12.29
C ALA A 225 -11.98 -16.73 -13.66
N THR A 226 -10.85 -16.26 -14.15
CA THR A 226 -10.73 -15.67 -15.50
C THR A 226 -10.59 -16.71 -16.61
N ASP A 227 -10.31 -17.97 -16.22
CA ASP A 227 -10.12 -19.10 -17.15
C ASP A 227 -10.62 -20.42 -16.53
N ASP A 228 -10.84 -21.43 -17.39
CA ASP A 228 -11.36 -22.72 -17.00
C ASP A 228 -10.40 -23.53 -16.11
N HIS A 229 -9.10 -23.46 -16.39
CA HIS A 229 -8.10 -24.21 -15.59
C HIS A 229 -8.12 -23.75 -14.14
N THR A 230 -8.12 -22.45 -13.91
CA THR A 230 -8.21 -21.86 -12.57
C THR A 230 -9.55 -22.19 -11.91
N ALA A 231 -10.66 -22.16 -12.68
CA ALA A 231 -11.97 -22.52 -12.16
C ALA A 231 -12.07 -24.00 -11.72
N ILE A 232 -11.41 -24.90 -12.44
CA ILE A 232 -11.33 -26.33 -12.08
C ILE A 232 -10.42 -26.53 -10.88
N ALA A 233 -9.24 -25.89 -10.84
CA ALA A 233 -8.32 -25.97 -9.73
C ALA A 233 -8.93 -25.46 -8.40
N GLU A 234 -9.76 -24.41 -8.47
CA GLU A 234 -10.44 -23.83 -7.30
C GLU A 234 -11.41 -24.81 -6.63
N VAL A 235 -12.11 -25.65 -7.39
CA VAL A 235 -13.05 -26.62 -6.84
C VAL A 235 -12.38 -27.90 -6.33
N ARG A 236 -11.07 -28.09 -6.57
CA ARG A 236 -10.26 -29.23 -6.09
C ARG A 236 -10.98 -30.56 -6.26
N PRO A 237 -11.32 -30.97 -7.50
CA PRO A 237 -12.15 -32.12 -7.72
C PRO A 237 -11.47 -33.40 -7.22
N PRO A 238 -12.15 -34.27 -6.46
CA PRO A 238 -11.66 -35.60 -6.14
C PRO A 238 -11.41 -36.43 -7.41
N VAL A 239 -10.48 -37.38 -7.34
CA VAL A 239 -10.22 -38.30 -8.45
C VAL A 239 -11.49 -39.06 -8.80
N GLY A 240 -11.84 -39.11 -10.09
CA GLY A 240 -13.04 -39.79 -10.58
C GLY A 240 -14.33 -38.97 -10.53
N SER A 241 -14.29 -37.71 -10.05
CA SER A 241 -15.44 -36.81 -10.12
C SER A 241 -15.51 -36.08 -11.45
N MET A 242 -16.71 -35.62 -11.80
CA MET A 242 -16.97 -34.83 -13.00
C MET A 242 -17.02 -33.34 -12.64
N VAL A 243 -16.46 -32.49 -13.49
CA VAL A 243 -16.50 -31.04 -13.31
C VAL A 243 -17.21 -30.42 -14.51
N VAL A 244 -18.20 -29.60 -14.22
CA VAL A 244 -18.84 -28.75 -15.24
C VAL A 244 -18.40 -27.31 -15.01
N THR A 245 -17.88 -26.66 -16.05
CA THR A 245 -17.58 -25.24 -16.05
C THR A 245 -18.62 -24.47 -16.84
N ALA A 246 -18.89 -23.23 -16.45
CA ALA A 246 -19.73 -22.33 -17.22
C ALA A 246 -19.16 -20.92 -17.19
N ARG A 247 -19.34 -20.25 -18.34
CA ARG A 247 -18.97 -18.85 -18.53
C ARG A 247 -20.12 -17.94 -18.10
N PHE A 248 -19.80 -16.98 -17.26
CA PHE A 248 -20.70 -15.93 -16.78
C PHE A 248 -20.26 -14.59 -17.33
N GLU A 249 -21.07 -13.98 -18.16
CA GLU A 249 -20.77 -12.65 -18.71
C GLU A 249 -21.13 -11.56 -17.71
N VAL A 250 -20.28 -10.54 -17.66
CA VAL A 250 -20.51 -9.36 -16.81
C VAL A 250 -21.48 -8.43 -17.54
N ILE A 251 -22.73 -8.44 -17.12
CA ILE A 251 -23.84 -7.69 -17.77
C ILE A 251 -23.89 -6.20 -17.38
N ARG A 252 -23.20 -5.81 -16.29
CA ARG A 252 -23.05 -4.42 -15.86
C ARG A 252 -21.63 -4.19 -15.36
N PRO A 253 -21.06 -2.99 -15.52
CA PRO A 253 -19.71 -2.73 -15.06
C PRO A 253 -19.54 -3.04 -13.56
N LEU A 254 -18.48 -3.77 -13.22
CA LEU A 254 -18.09 -4.07 -11.86
C LEU A 254 -16.75 -3.41 -11.57
N ARG A 255 -16.63 -2.78 -10.42
CA ARG A 255 -15.35 -2.31 -9.88
C ARG A 255 -14.76 -3.44 -9.04
N LEU A 256 -13.58 -3.90 -9.43
CA LEU A 256 -12.88 -5.01 -8.79
C LEU A 256 -11.64 -4.47 -8.08
N LEU A 257 -11.47 -4.84 -6.82
CA LEU A 257 -10.24 -4.59 -6.09
C LEU A 257 -9.18 -5.61 -6.51
N ASN A 258 -8.09 -5.14 -7.13
CA ASN A 258 -6.97 -5.98 -7.51
C ASN A 258 -6.01 -6.14 -6.33
N LEU A 259 -6.12 -7.27 -5.64
CA LEU A 259 -5.29 -7.56 -4.47
C LEU A 259 -3.79 -7.59 -4.81
N ASN A 260 -3.42 -8.04 -6.02
CA ASN A 260 -2.01 -8.09 -6.40
C ASN A 260 -1.37 -6.70 -6.47
N ASP A 261 -2.10 -5.69 -6.94
CA ASP A 261 -1.58 -4.34 -7.02
C ASP A 261 -1.55 -3.64 -5.66
N LEU A 262 -2.33 -4.10 -4.65
CA LEU A 262 -2.29 -3.53 -3.29
C LEU A 262 -0.90 -3.57 -2.65
N ALA A 263 -0.12 -4.63 -2.93
CA ALA A 263 1.22 -4.79 -2.37
C ALA A 263 2.23 -3.75 -2.89
N SER A 264 1.97 -3.18 -4.06
CA SER A 264 2.84 -2.24 -4.75
C SER A 264 2.33 -0.80 -4.72
N MET A 265 1.24 -0.53 -3.98
CA MET A 265 0.75 0.84 -3.82
C MET A 265 1.79 1.70 -3.11
N ARG A 266 1.97 2.91 -3.61
CA ARG A 266 2.87 3.92 -3.09
C ARG A 266 2.14 5.27 -2.97
N PRO A 267 2.55 6.16 -2.07
CA PRO A 267 2.22 7.57 -2.21
C PRO A 267 2.67 8.05 -3.59
N HIS A 268 1.97 9.02 -4.16
CA HIS A 268 2.35 9.57 -5.45
C HIS A 268 3.82 10.03 -5.39
N ARG A 269 4.63 9.71 -6.41
CA ARG A 269 6.08 10.05 -6.41
C ARG A 269 6.36 11.53 -6.25
N GLU A 270 5.44 12.37 -6.74
CA GLU A 270 5.53 13.83 -6.65
C GLU A 270 5.08 14.38 -5.29
N LEU A 271 4.59 13.52 -4.37
CA LEU A 271 4.20 13.96 -3.05
C LEU A 271 5.45 14.22 -2.22
N SER A 272 5.67 15.50 -1.92
CA SER A 272 6.81 15.98 -1.13
C SER A 272 6.91 15.29 0.24
N TYR A 273 8.15 15.08 0.72
CA TYR A 273 8.40 14.63 2.08
C TYR A 273 7.93 15.66 3.13
N PHE A 274 7.87 16.93 2.74
CA PHE A 274 7.37 18.03 3.57
C PHE A 274 5.85 18.17 3.55
N ASN A 275 5.13 17.33 2.80
CA ASN A 275 3.67 17.31 2.81
C ASN A 275 3.17 16.51 4.02
N PRO A 276 2.34 17.12 4.91
CA PRO A 276 1.85 16.44 6.12
C PRO A 276 1.00 15.19 5.84
N GLU A 277 0.42 15.07 4.64
CA GLU A 277 -0.37 13.89 4.25
C GLU A 277 0.51 12.68 3.85
N ARG A 278 1.78 12.90 3.53
CA ARG A 278 2.67 11.84 3.06
C ARG A 278 2.78 10.70 4.05
N LYS A 279 2.93 11.01 5.35
CA LYS A 279 3.05 9.99 6.41
C LYS A 279 1.82 9.09 6.45
N SER A 280 0.63 9.66 6.51
CA SER A 280 -0.63 8.91 6.57
C SER A 280 -0.81 8.03 5.32
N LEU A 281 -0.46 8.54 4.15
CA LEU A 281 -0.51 7.78 2.89
C LEU A 281 0.54 6.66 2.85
N SER A 282 1.77 6.90 3.30
CA SER A 282 2.82 5.88 3.39
C SER A 282 2.40 4.75 4.33
N GLN A 283 1.89 5.08 5.50
CA GLN A 283 1.38 4.14 6.48
C GLN A 283 0.21 3.32 5.94
N ARG A 284 -0.70 3.97 5.22
CA ARG A 284 -1.82 3.30 4.56
C ARG A 284 -1.34 2.32 3.48
N CYS A 285 -0.39 2.71 2.64
CA CYS A 285 0.20 1.83 1.63
C CYS A 285 0.89 0.61 2.26
N ALA A 286 1.66 0.81 3.33
CA ALA A 286 2.28 -0.27 4.09
C ALA A 286 1.23 -1.22 4.72
N PHE A 287 0.13 -0.66 5.24
CA PHE A 287 -1.00 -1.45 5.74
C PHE A 287 -1.67 -2.27 4.63
N LEU A 288 -1.95 -1.68 3.47
CA LEU A 288 -2.55 -2.38 2.31
C LEU A 288 -1.66 -3.54 1.82
N LYS A 289 -0.33 -3.35 1.81
CA LYS A 289 0.65 -4.41 1.51
C LYS A 289 0.56 -5.58 2.51
N ARG A 290 0.41 -5.28 3.80
CA ARG A 290 0.23 -6.31 4.84
C ARG A 290 -1.11 -7.03 4.68
N LEU A 291 -2.19 -6.28 4.46
CA LEU A 291 -3.53 -6.82 4.25
C LEU A 291 -3.57 -7.75 3.03
N GLN A 292 -2.94 -7.36 1.93
CA GLN A 292 -2.80 -8.20 0.73
C GLN A 292 -2.17 -9.54 1.08
N ARG A 293 -1.06 -9.57 1.83
CA ARG A 293 -0.43 -10.82 2.23
C ARG A 293 -1.39 -11.69 3.04
N GLN A 294 -2.10 -11.13 4.02
CA GLN A 294 -3.08 -11.87 4.82
C GLN A 294 -4.19 -12.47 3.96
N LEU A 295 -4.74 -11.70 3.02
CA LEU A 295 -5.81 -12.14 2.12
C LEU A 295 -5.37 -13.20 1.10
N THR A 296 -4.09 -13.23 0.73
CA THR A 296 -3.56 -14.16 -0.27
C THR A 296 -2.84 -15.38 0.32
N MET A 297 -2.62 -15.42 1.64
CA MET A 297 -2.00 -16.57 2.29
C MET A 297 -2.83 -17.86 2.07
N PRO A 298 -2.16 -18.99 1.80
CA PRO A 298 -2.85 -20.29 1.76
C PRO A 298 -3.52 -20.59 3.12
N VAL A 299 -4.76 -21.03 3.07
CA VAL A 299 -5.46 -21.50 4.28
C VAL A 299 -4.97 -22.91 4.60
N MET A 300 -4.39 -23.09 5.77
CA MET A 300 -3.95 -24.42 6.23
C MET A 300 -5.17 -25.27 6.59
N PRO A 301 -5.14 -26.61 6.35
CA PRO A 301 -6.26 -27.51 6.63
C PRO A 301 -6.73 -27.51 8.10
N ASP A 302 -5.80 -27.22 9.03
CA ASP A 302 -6.06 -27.23 10.47
C ASP A 302 -6.56 -25.89 11.04
N TRP A 303 -6.72 -24.88 10.20
CA TRP A 303 -7.31 -23.63 10.66
C TRP A 303 -8.82 -23.82 10.80
N SER A 304 -9.25 -23.88 12.07
CA SER A 304 -10.66 -23.86 12.45
C SER A 304 -11.41 -22.68 11.85
N GLU A 305 -12.73 -22.67 11.88
CA GLU A 305 -13.62 -21.63 11.36
C GLU A 305 -13.21 -20.18 11.72
N SER A 306 -12.37 -19.98 12.74
CA SER A 306 -11.82 -18.69 13.16
C SER A 306 -10.74 -18.11 12.21
N GLY A 307 -10.10 -18.91 11.38
CA GLY A 307 -9.08 -18.48 10.42
C GLY A 307 -9.66 -17.81 9.15
N TYR A 308 -10.98 -17.71 9.03
CA TYR A 308 -11.69 -17.10 7.89
C TYR A 308 -12.32 -15.74 8.20
N LEU A 309 -11.92 -15.12 9.30
CA LEU A 309 -12.39 -13.78 9.67
C LEU A 309 -11.34 -12.71 9.39
#